data_51163cd89d9f2de11ced08a054017dc7
#
_entry.id   51163cd89d9f2de11ced08a054017dc7
#
_cell.length_a   1.000
_cell.length_b   1.000
_cell.length_c   1.000
_cell.angle_alpha   90.00
_cell.angle_beta   90.00
_cell.angle_gamma   90.00
#
_symmetry.space_group_name_H-M   'P 1'
#
loop_
_entity.id
_entity.type
_entity.pdbx_description
1 polymer ?
#
loop_
_entity_poly.entity_id
_entity_poly.type
_entity_poly.pdbx_seq_one_letter_code
_entity_poly.pdbx_strand_id
1 'polypeptide(L)'
;FLSHSNFGSSKDASALKVRRARDLFRALAPDVECDGEMHGDSALSAKLRAATMPDSTLSGEANLLVCPNLDAANILFNVLKTVAGSGVTIGPMLLGAAAPAHVLTPSSTVRRLVNMTALAVDEAQVRRRTGK
;
A
#
# COMPACT_ATOMS: atom_id res chain seq x y z
N PHE A 1 -4.62 3.17 6.09
CA PHE A 1 -3.89 4.44 5.97
C PHE A 1 -2.97 4.60 7.17
N LEU A 2 -1.64 4.65 6.92
CA LEU A 2 -0.61 4.62 7.98
C LEU A 2 -0.20 6.01 8.44
N SER A 3 0.04 6.14 9.76
CA SER A 3 0.53 7.34 10.40
C SER A 3 1.28 6.98 11.70
N HIS A 4 1.94 7.96 12.30
CA HIS A 4 2.40 7.91 13.70
C HIS A 4 1.26 8.19 14.70
N SER A 5 0.05 8.35 14.23
CA SER A 5 -1.16 8.63 15.01
C SER A 5 -2.17 7.49 14.85
N ASN A 6 -2.84 7.12 15.93
CA ASN A 6 -4.01 6.24 15.93
C ASN A 6 -5.27 7.07 16.16
N PHE A 7 -6.18 7.11 15.19
CA PHE A 7 -7.53 7.71 15.25
C PHE A 7 -7.60 9.06 15.95
N GLY A 8 -6.72 10.00 15.58
CA GLY A 8 -6.77 11.35 16.12
C GLY A 8 -5.92 11.59 17.35
N SER A 9 -5.02 10.69 17.71
CA SER A 9 -4.09 10.91 18.83
C SER A 9 -3.07 12.03 18.56
N SER A 10 -2.83 12.38 17.29
CA SER A 10 -2.02 13.53 16.88
C SER A 10 -2.80 14.51 16.00
N LYS A 11 -2.46 15.81 16.15
CA LYS A 11 -2.94 16.90 15.30
C LYS A 11 -1.90 17.40 14.31
N ASP A 12 -0.80 16.70 14.15
CA ASP A 12 0.25 17.06 13.21
C ASP A 12 -0.25 17.02 11.76
N ALA A 13 0.32 17.88 10.92
CA ALA A 13 -0.11 18.04 9.53
C ALA A 13 -0.07 16.71 8.75
N SER A 14 0.92 15.85 9.03
CA SER A 14 1.03 14.53 8.38
C SER A 14 -0.10 13.58 8.79
N ALA A 15 -0.48 13.56 10.07
CA ALA A 15 -1.60 12.75 10.58
C ALA A 15 -2.95 13.25 10.03
N LEU A 16 -3.16 14.58 10.05
CA LEU A 16 -4.36 15.21 9.50
C LEU A 16 -4.52 14.93 8.00
N LYS A 17 -3.41 14.99 7.23
CA LYS A 17 -3.41 14.65 5.80
C LYS A 17 -3.88 13.21 5.56
N VAL A 18 -3.36 12.26 6.31
CA VAL A 18 -3.69 10.84 6.16
C VAL A 18 -5.13 10.57 6.55
N ARG A 19 -5.62 11.19 7.63
CA ARG A 19 -7.03 11.12 8.03
C ARG A 19 -7.95 11.67 6.93
N ARG A 20 -7.62 12.83 6.38
CA ARG A 20 -8.36 13.40 5.26
C ARG A 20 -8.36 12.50 4.04
N ALA A 21 -7.22 11.87 3.72
CA ALA A 21 -7.12 10.92 2.60
C ALA A 21 -8.04 9.71 2.80
N ARG A 22 -8.09 9.14 4.01
CA ARG A 22 -9.03 8.05 4.35
C ARG A 22 -10.48 8.49 4.14
N ASP A 23 -10.86 9.66 4.63
CA ASP A 23 -12.24 10.15 4.52
C ASP A 23 -12.67 10.36 3.07
N LEU A 24 -11.77 10.92 2.26
CA LEU A 24 -11.99 11.05 0.82
C LEU A 24 -12.11 9.70 0.12
N PHE A 25 -11.25 8.74 0.48
CA PHE A 25 -11.30 7.40 -0.09
C PHE A 25 -12.61 6.69 0.24
N ARG A 26 -13.07 6.77 1.49
CA ARG A 26 -14.38 6.21 1.90
C ARG A 26 -15.55 6.79 1.08
N ALA A 27 -15.48 8.07 0.75
CA ALA A 27 -16.51 8.71 -0.07
C ALA A 27 -16.44 8.28 -1.55
N LEU A 28 -15.22 8.05 -2.07
CA LEU A 28 -15.00 7.66 -3.47
C LEU A 28 -15.23 6.17 -3.73
N ALA A 29 -14.97 5.33 -2.74
CA ALA A 29 -15.04 3.87 -2.86
C ALA A 29 -15.71 3.26 -1.60
N PRO A 30 -17.01 3.49 -1.40
CA PRO A 30 -17.72 3.07 -0.19
C PRO A 30 -17.79 1.55 0.00
N ASP A 31 -17.65 0.79 -1.08
CA ASP A 31 -17.66 -0.68 -1.06
C ASP A 31 -16.30 -1.29 -0.73
N VAL A 32 -15.25 -0.46 -0.62
CA VAL A 32 -13.90 -0.91 -0.28
C VAL A 32 -13.61 -0.65 1.18
N GLU A 33 -13.39 -1.73 1.93
CA GLU A 33 -13.06 -1.63 3.35
C GLU A 33 -11.72 -0.90 3.54
N CYS A 34 -11.73 0.18 4.32
CA CYS A 34 -10.52 0.93 4.63
C CYS A 34 -10.61 1.58 6.00
N ASP A 35 -9.47 1.78 6.65
CA ASP A 35 -9.42 2.43 7.95
C ASP A 35 -8.10 3.19 8.19
N GLY A 36 -8.04 3.92 9.29
CA GLY A 36 -6.91 4.76 9.72
C GLY A 36 -7.37 6.17 10.13
N GLU A 37 -6.49 7.07 10.42
CA GLU A 37 -5.01 6.84 10.41
C GLU A 37 -4.64 5.94 11.58
N MET A 38 -3.67 5.06 11.38
CA MET A 38 -3.22 4.11 12.38
C MET A 38 -1.74 3.76 12.25
N HIS A 39 -1.16 3.22 13.31
CA HIS A 39 0.18 2.64 13.29
C HIS A 39 0.24 1.40 12.40
N GLY A 40 1.43 1.07 11.91
CA GLY A 40 1.63 -0.10 11.04
C GLY A 40 1.34 -1.43 11.73
N ASP A 41 1.68 -1.56 13.00
CA ASP A 41 1.39 -2.76 13.81
C ASP A 41 -0.12 -2.94 14.02
N SER A 42 -0.86 -1.86 14.26
CA SER A 42 -2.32 -1.88 14.36
C SER A 42 -2.99 -2.28 13.03
N ALA A 43 -2.38 -1.90 11.91
CA ALA A 43 -2.87 -2.32 10.60
C ALA A 43 -2.67 -3.83 10.34
N LEU A 44 -1.55 -4.38 10.79
CA LEU A 44 -1.14 -5.76 10.52
C LEU A 44 -1.49 -6.76 11.64
N SER A 45 -2.10 -6.31 12.73
CA SER A 45 -2.56 -7.15 13.83
C SER A 45 -3.98 -6.79 14.25
N ALA A 46 -4.94 -7.62 13.84
CA ALA A 46 -6.33 -7.46 14.24
C ALA A 46 -6.50 -7.49 15.77
N LYS A 47 -5.72 -8.33 16.46
CA LYS A 47 -5.72 -8.43 17.92
C LYS A 47 -5.26 -7.12 18.59
N LEU A 48 -4.15 -6.56 18.12
CA LEU A 48 -3.62 -5.28 18.65
C LEU A 48 -4.61 -4.15 18.35
N ARG A 49 -5.15 -4.10 17.15
CA ARG A 49 -6.11 -3.08 16.73
C ARG A 49 -7.38 -3.14 17.58
N ALA A 50 -7.94 -4.31 17.83
CA ALA A 50 -9.12 -4.45 18.69
C ALA A 50 -8.87 -3.95 20.12
N ALA A 51 -7.65 -4.09 20.64
CA ALA A 51 -7.29 -3.62 21.97
C ALA A 51 -7.06 -2.09 22.04
N THR A 52 -6.57 -1.48 20.96
CA THR A 52 -6.15 -0.07 20.94
C THR A 52 -7.16 0.84 20.23
N MET A 53 -7.97 0.30 19.34
CA MET A 53 -8.90 1.02 18.49
C MET A 53 -10.20 0.22 18.32
N PRO A 54 -11.04 0.13 19.37
CA PRO A 54 -12.26 -0.68 19.35
C PRO A 54 -13.28 -0.20 18.29
N ASP A 55 -13.20 1.07 17.87
CA ASP A 55 -14.08 1.65 16.85
C ASP A 55 -13.58 1.40 15.40
N SER A 56 -12.53 0.59 15.23
CA SER A 56 -12.03 0.26 13.90
C SER A 56 -13.06 -0.51 13.08
N THR A 57 -13.22 -0.12 11.83
CA THR A 57 -14.13 -0.77 10.88
C THR A 57 -13.47 -1.83 10.01
N LEU A 58 -12.16 -2.03 10.16
CA LEU A 58 -11.41 -3.03 9.41
C LEU A 58 -11.66 -4.44 9.99
N SER A 59 -12.21 -5.36 9.21
CA SER A 59 -12.63 -6.69 9.69
C SER A 59 -11.47 -7.66 9.93
N GLY A 60 -10.38 -7.51 9.18
CA GLY A 60 -9.19 -8.38 9.25
C GLY A 60 -7.89 -7.61 9.36
N GLU A 61 -6.80 -8.23 8.98
CA GLU A 61 -5.50 -7.58 8.80
C GLU A 61 -5.49 -6.80 7.48
N ALA A 62 -4.81 -5.65 7.47
CA ALA A 62 -4.70 -4.87 6.25
C ALA A 62 -3.83 -5.59 5.20
N ASN A 63 -4.33 -5.72 3.99
CA ASN A 63 -3.60 -6.25 2.84
C ASN A 63 -3.03 -5.15 1.92
N LEU A 64 -3.37 -3.89 2.18
CA LEU A 64 -2.81 -2.71 1.52
C LEU A 64 -2.44 -1.64 2.55
N LEU A 65 -1.21 -1.18 2.52
CA LEU A 65 -0.70 -0.14 3.41
C LEU A 65 -0.46 1.15 2.62
N VAL A 66 -1.18 2.21 2.94
CA VAL A 66 -1.00 3.54 2.34
C VAL A 66 -0.15 4.39 3.27
N CYS A 67 1.07 4.69 2.87
CA CYS A 67 2.01 5.47 3.65
C CYS A 67 1.77 6.98 3.49
N PRO A 68 2.16 7.81 4.50
CA PRO A 68 1.89 9.25 4.49
C PRO A 68 2.69 10.03 3.44
N ASN A 69 3.82 9.50 3.00
CA ASN A 69 4.70 10.11 2.00
C ASN A 69 5.65 9.08 1.39
N LEU A 70 6.42 9.51 0.41
CA LEU A 70 7.36 8.66 -0.32
C LEU A 70 8.49 8.13 0.57
N ASP A 71 9.02 8.93 1.48
CA ASP A 71 10.12 8.51 2.35
C ASP A 71 9.68 7.35 3.25
N ALA A 72 8.53 7.47 3.90
CA ALA A 72 7.95 6.42 4.73
C ALA A 72 7.69 5.14 3.92
N ALA A 73 7.14 5.27 2.71
CA ALA A 73 6.88 4.13 1.84
C ALA A 73 8.18 3.45 1.37
N ASN A 74 9.18 4.23 0.99
CA ASN A 74 10.47 3.72 0.52
C ASN A 74 11.24 3.01 1.64
N ILE A 75 11.32 3.61 2.82
CA ILE A 75 11.96 3.01 3.99
C ILE A 75 11.28 1.69 4.35
N LEU A 76 9.95 1.71 4.50
CA LEU A 76 9.16 0.53 4.83
C LEU A 76 9.37 -0.59 3.80
N PHE A 77 9.29 -0.27 2.51
CA PHE A 77 9.50 -1.24 1.43
C PHE A 77 10.89 -1.90 1.50
N ASN A 78 11.95 -1.10 1.68
CA ASN A 78 13.31 -1.63 1.72
C ASN A 78 13.57 -2.47 2.98
N VAL A 79 13.02 -2.08 4.13
CA VAL A 79 13.10 -2.86 5.37
C VAL A 79 12.36 -4.20 5.21
N LEU A 80 11.10 -4.17 4.77
CA LEU A 80 10.31 -5.38 4.57
C LEU A 80 10.92 -6.34 3.55
N LYS A 81 11.46 -5.82 2.45
CA LYS A 81 12.15 -6.61 1.44
C LYS A 81 13.35 -7.36 2.01
N THR A 82 14.06 -6.75 2.94
CA THR A 82 15.24 -7.35 3.58
C THR A 82 14.84 -8.37 4.65
N VAL A 83 13.86 -8.03 5.49
CA VAL A 83 13.40 -8.87 6.60
C VAL A 83 12.61 -10.09 6.12
N ALA A 84 11.78 -9.94 5.09
CA ALA A 84 10.98 -11.04 4.54
C ALA A 84 11.80 -12.05 3.72
N GLY A 85 13.08 -11.81 3.51
CA GLY A 85 13.96 -12.71 2.75
C GLY A 85 13.81 -12.60 1.23
N SER A 86 14.74 -13.26 0.52
CA SER A 86 14.80 -13.22 -0.93
C SER A 86 13.64 -14.00 -1.57
N GLY A 87 12.74 -13.33 -2.23
CA GLY A 87 11.87 -14.01 -3.16
C GLY A 87 10.41 -13.59 -3.25
N VAL A 88 9.98 -12.62 -2.48
CA VAL A 88 8.54 -12.31 -2.34
C VAL A 88 8.15 -10.93 -2.87
N THR A 89 9.07 -10.13 -3.40
CA THR A 89 8.73 -8.78 -3.86
C THR A 89 8.55 -8.71 -5.37
N ILE A 90 7.36 -8.36 -5.81
CA ILE A 90 7.05 -7.87 -7.15
C ILE A 90 6.95 -6.35 -7.06
N GLY A 91 7.63 -5.63 -7.95
CA GLY A 91 7.60 -4.17 -7.96
C GLY A 91 8.98 -3.51 -7.87
N PRO A 92 9.07 -2.18 -7.85
CA PRO A 92 7.95 -1.24 -7.84
C PRO A 92 7.10 -1.29 -9.12
N MET A 93 5.80 -1.11 -8.95
CA MET A 93 4.84 -1.05 -10.06
C MET A 93 4.46 0.41 -10.30
N LEU A 94 4.52 0.86 -11.54
CA LEU A 94 4.04 2.19 -11.92
C LEU A 94 2.54 2.07 -12.25
N LEU A 95 1.71 2.75 -11.45
CA LEU A 95 0.27 2.79 -11.64
C LEU A 95 -0.15 4.09 -12.34
N GLY A 96 -1.26 4.05 -13.09
CA GLY A 96 -1.84 5.22 -13.74
C GLY A 96 -1.24 5.60 -15.09
N ALA A 97 -0.30 4.84 -15.62
CA ALA A 97 0.20 5.05 -16.98
C ALA A 97 -0.84 4.63 -18.04
N ALA A 98 -0.83 5.30 -19.19
CA ALA A 98 -1.74 4.98 -20.31
C ALA A 98 -1.50 3.59 -20.91
N ALA A 99 -0.30 3.05 -20.76
CA ALA A 99 0.07 1.69 -21.14
C ALA A 99 0.90 1.05 -20.02
N PRO A 100 0.94 -0.29 -19.90
CA PRO A 100 1.78 -0.95 -18.94
C PRO A 100 3.24 -0.57 -19.11
N ALA A 101 3.82 0.00 -18.07
CA ALA A 101 5.21 0.43 -18.05
C ALA A 101 5.76 0.34 -16.63
N HIS A 102 6.93 -0.27 -16.46
CA HIS A 102 7.57 -0.39 -15.16
C HIS A 102 9.03 0.04 -15.23
N VAL A 103 9.52 0.67 -14.18
CA VAL A 103 10.90 1.15 -14.10
C VAL A 103 11.73 0.18 -13.27
N LEU A 104 12.81 -0.30 -13.85
CA LEU A 104 13.78 -1.15 -13.17
C LEU A 104 15.12 -0.45 -13.10
N THR A 105 15.87 -0.69 -12.03
CA THR A 105 17.22 -0.16 -11.86
C THR A 105 18.26 -1.13 -12.39
N PRO A 106 19.48 -0.69 -12.77
CA PRO A 106 20.56 -1.57 -13.20
C PRO A 106 20.92 -2.66 -12.18
N SER A 107 20.63 -2.45 -10.90
CA SER A 107 20.85 -3.42 -9.82
C SER A 107 19.73 -4.48 -9.71
N SER A 108 18.75 -4.48 -10.60
CA SER A 108 17.66 -5.45 -10.55
C SER A 108 18.15 -6.86 -10.89
N THR A 109 17.68 -7.85 -10.13
CA THR A 109 18.00 -9.25 -10.40
C THR A 109 17.29 -9.75 -11.65
N VAL A 110 17.84 -10.79 -12.30
CA VAL A 110 17.20 -11.46 -13.45
C VAL A 110 15.78 -11.90 -13.13
N ARG A 111 15.55 -12.48 -11.94
CA ARG A 111 14.22 -12.86 -11.48
C ARG A 111 13.24 -11.68 -11.50
N ARG A 112 13.70 -10.51 -11.04
CA ARG A 112 12.87 -9.31 -11.02
C ARG A 112 12.54 -8.83 -12.43
N LEU A 113 13.52 -8.86 -13.34
CA LEU A 113 13.29 -8.54 -14.76
C LEU A 113 12.23 -9.45 -15.37
N VAL A 114 12.33 -10.76 -15.17
CA VAL A 114 11.36 -11.74 -15.67
C VAL A 114 9.97 -11.48 -15.10
N ASN A 115 9.86 -11.32 -13.78
CA ASN A 115 8.56 -11.11 -13.13
C ASN A 115 7.89 -9.81 -13.58
N MET A 116 8.64 -8.71 -13.69
CA MET A 116 8.09 -7.42 -14.13
C MET A 116 7.71 -7.42 -15.61
N THR A 117 8.44 -8.15 -16.44
CA THR A 117 8.08 -8.36 -17.86
C THR A 117 6.79 -9.16 -17.97
N ALA A 118 6.67 -10.26 -17.24
CA ALA A 118 5.45 -11.07 -17.22
C ALA A 118 4.23 -10.25 -16.78
N LEU A 119 4.38 -9.43 -15.72
CA LEU A 119 3.34 -8.54 -15.24
C LEU A 119 2.91 -7.53 -16.30
N ALA A 120 3.86 -6.86 -16.97
CA ALA A 120 3.54 -5.89 -18.02
C ALA A 120 2.80 -6.54 -19.20
N VAL A 121 3.14 -7.78 -19.55
CA VAL A 121 2.44 -8.55 -20.60
C VAL A 121 1.02 -8.89 -20.17
N ASP A 122 0.84 -9.35 -18.94
CA ASP A 122 -0.47 -9.68 -18.39
C ASP A 122 -1.38 -8.44 -18.34
N GLU A 123 -0.89 -7.33 -17.82
CA GLU A 123 -1.61 -6.06 -17.81
C GLU A 123 -2.02 -5.60 -19.24
N ALA A 124 -1.13 -5.74 -20.21
CA ALA A 124 -1.42 -5.41 -21.61
C ALA A 124 -2.53 -6.31 -22.19
N GLN A 125 -2.52 -7.59 -21.86
CA GLN A 125 -3.54 -8.54 -22.30
C GLN A 125 -4.90 -8.25 -21.65
N VAL A 126 -4.91 -7.96 -20.34
CA VAL A 126 -6.14 -7.58 -19.62
C VAL A 126 -6.77 -6.33 -20.22
N ARG A 127 -5.96 -5.27 -20.48
CA ARG A 127 -6.44 -4.04 -21.11
C ARG A 127 -7.05 -4.28 -22.50
N ARG A 128 -6.42 -5.11 -23.34
CA ARG A 128 -6.97 -5.49 -24.66
C ARG A 128 -8.31 -6.17 -24.54
N ARG A 129 -8.51 -7.02 -23.51
CA ARG A 129 -9.78 -7.75 -23.30
C ARG A 129 -10.87 -6.85 -22.74
N THR A 130 -10.52 -5.86 -21.93
CA THR A 130 -11.49 -4.97 -21.24
C THR A 130 -11.74 -3.66 -21.99
N GLY A 131 -11.02 -3.39 -23.07
CA GLY A 131 -11.16 -2.15 -23.84
C GLY A 131 -10.74 -0.87 -23.13
N LYS A 132 -9.92 -1.01 -22.07
CA LYS A 132 -9.42 0.11 -21.26
C LYS A 132 -7.99 0.46 -21.60
#